data_41a1a6484c4b08622721181a139d7d55
#
_entry.id   41a1a6484c4b08622721181a139d7d55
#
_cell.length_a   1.000
_cell.length_b   1.000
_cell.length_c   1.000
_cell.angle_alpha   90.00
_cell.angle_beta   90.00
_cell.angle_gamma   90.00
#
_symmetry.space_group_name_H-M   'P 1'
#
loop_
_entity.id
_entity.type
_entity.pdbx_description
1 polymer ?
#
loop_
_entity_poly.entity_id
_entity_poly.type
_entity_poly.pdbx_seq_one_letter_code
_entity_poly.pdbx_strand_id
1 'polypeptide(L)'
;MGNTLISHGGGAPEGYNVTDAGTRVATKQVLRKYWACTNSSDTPMYLALWQVGEGGVNTSVVGEGIYLAANGGSFELNNVNMYYDEIWAIHDSAGAVKRLCVQKGQ
;
A
#
# COMPACT_ATOMS: atom_id res chain seq x y z
N MET A 1 14.45 -3.22 -25.63
CA MET A 1 13.94 -2.82 -25.46
C MET A 1 13.39 -2.21 -24.94
N GLY A 2 13.27 -1.94 -25.02
CA GLY A 2 12.76 -1.46 -24.68
C GLY A 2 12.45 -0.74 -24.12
N ASN A 3 12.51 -0.72 -24.04
CA ASN A 3 11.99 -0.10 -23.55
C ASN A 3 11.72 0.80 -23.09
N THR A 4 11.98 0.92 -22.99
CA THR A 4 11.75 1.88 -22.81
C THR A 4 10.87 2.56 -22.51
N LEU A 5 10.75 2.40 -22.84
CA LEU A 5 9.74 3.00 -22.69
C LEU A 5 9.21 3.17 -21.61
N ILE A 6 9.71 2.90 -21.32
CA ILE A 6 8.78 3.06 -20.31
C ILE A 6 8.86 4.34 -19.65
N SER A 7 7.96 5.14 -19.96
CA SER A 7 8.02 6.50 -19.69
C SER A 7 8.00 6.83 -18.22
N HIS A 8 7.30 6.13 -17.38
CA HIS A 8 7.35 6.40 -15.96
C HIS A 8 7.85 5.17 -15.23
N GLY A 9 8.57 4.39 -15.96
CA GLY A 9 9.27 3.26 -15.45
C GLY A 9 8.63 2.60 -14.26
N GLY A 10 7.94 1.56 -14.44
CA GLY A 10 7.44 0.83 -13.30
C GLY A 10 8.57 0.34 -12.45
N GLY A 11 8.43 0.40 -11.16
CA GLY A 11 9.31 -0.28 -10.26
C GLY A 11 9.02 -1.76 -10.28
N ALA A 12 9.90 -2.56 -9.70
CA ALA A 12 9.64 -3.98 -9.54
C ALA A 12 8.45 -4.18 -8.62
N PRO A 13 7.61 -5.17 -8.88
CA PRO A 13 6.54 -5.48 -7.94
C PRO A 13 7.12 -5.95 -6.61
N GLU A 14 6.45 -5.57 -5.53
CA GLU A 14 6.87 -5.91 -4.18
C GLU A 14 5.73 -6.57 -3.42
N GLY A 15 6.09 -7.35 -2.42
CA GLY A 15 5.10 -7.89 -1.51
C GLY A 15 5.44 -7.50 -0.09
N TYR A 16 4.42 -7.18 0.69
CA TYR A 16 4.59 -6.81 2.09
C TYR A 16 3.87 -7.81 2.98
N ASN A 17 4.53 -8.16 4.07
CA ASN A 17 3.93 -9.02 5.09
C ASN A 17 3.21 -8.13 6.08
N VAL A 18 1.91 -8.01 5.93
CA VAL A 18 1.09 -7.15 6.78
C VAL A 18 0.75 -7.90 8.07
N THR A 19 0.90 -7.21 9.19
CA THR A 19 0.62 -7.78 10.51
C THR A 19 -0.68 -7.22 11.08
N ASP A 20 -1.14 -7.83 12.17
CA ASP A 20 -2.32 -7.36 12.88
C ASP A 20 -2.04 -6.11 13.74
N ALA A 21 -0.78 -5.71 13.84
CA ALA A 21 -0.40 -4.48 14.54
C ALA A 21 -0.18 -3.31 13.58
N GLY A 22 -0.17 -3.58 12.28
CA GLY A 22 0.06 -2.57 11.27
C GLY A 22 1.47 -2.62 10.69
N THR A 23 1.57 -2.43 9.39
CA THR A 23 2.84 -2.49 8.66
C THR A 23 2.89 -1.35 7.67
N ARG A 24 4.02 -0.65 7.62
CA ARG A 24 4.21 0.40 6.62
C ARG A 24 4.45 -0.26 5.26
N VAL A 25 3.59 0.03 4.30
CA VAL A 25 3.66 -0.56 2.97
C VAL A 25 4.08 0.46 1.91
N ALA A 26 4.25 1.72 2.27
CA ALA A 26 4.83 2.73 1.40
C ALA A 26 5.51 3.79 2.23
N THR A 27 6.69 4.20 1.80
CA THR A 27 7.41 5.31 2.42
C THR A 27 7.00 6.61 1.74
N LYS A 28 7.32 7.74 2.36
CA LYS A 28 7.08 9.03 1.74
C LYS A 28 7.87 9.11 0.43
N GLN A 29 7.21 9.52 -0.64
CA GLN A 29 7.85 9.59 -1.96
C GLN A 29 7.24 10.74 -2.75
N VAL A 30 7.93 11.88 -2.76
CA VAL A 30 7.42 13.10 -3.39
C VAL A 30 7.40 13.01 -4.91
N LEU A 31 8.13 12.06 -5.49
CA LEU A 31 8.16 11.86 -6.94
C LEU A 31 7.25 10.71 -7.39
N ARG A 32 6.41 10.23 -6.49
CA ARG A 32 5.52 9.11 -6.81
C ARG A 32 4.55 9.52 -7.92
N LYS A 33 4.44 8.68 -8.95
CA LYS A 33 3.48 8.90 -10.03
C LYS A 33 2.42 7.82 -10.07
N TYR A 34 2.66 6.69 -9.40
CA TYR A 34 1.75 5.57 -9.43
C TYR A 34 2.03 4.68 -8.23
N TRP A 35 0.98 4.19 -7.62
CA TRP A 35 1.07 3.18 -6.56
C TRP A 35 -0.23 2.39 -6.55
N ALA A 36 -0.12 1.09 -6.61
CA ALA A 36 -1.30 0.23 -6.58
C ALA A 36 -1.02 -0.96 -5.70
N CYS A 37 -2.04 -1.47 -5.05
CA CYS A 37 -1.91 -2.66 -4.23
C CYS A 37 -3.08 -3.59 -4.45
N THR A 38 -2.84 -4.87 -4.17
CA THR A 38 -3.87 -5.90 -4.22
C THR A 38 -3.71 -6.79 -3.00
N ASN A 39 -4.81 -6.99 -2.29
CA ASN A 39 -4.84 -7.92 -1.17
C ASN A 39 -5.08 -9.32 -1.71
N SER A 40 -4.01 -10.08 -1.87
CA SER A 40 -4.12 -11.46 -2.38
C SER A 40 -4.32 -12.48 -1.26
N SER A 41 -4.46 -12.02 -0.02
CA SER A 41 -4.63 -12.91 1.13
C SER A 41 -6.10 -13.30 1.33
N ASP A 42 -6.33 -14.18 2.27
CA ASP A 42 -7.67 -14.62 2.64
C ASP A 42 -8.31 -13.75 3.72
N THR A 43 -7.67 -12.64 4.09
CA THR A 43 -8.11 -11.79 5.18
C THR A 43 -8.23 -10.36 4.69
N PRO A 44 -9.34 -9.66 4.97
CA PRO A 44 -9.47 -8.25 4.59
C PRO A 44 -8.40 -7.39 5.26
N MET A 45 -8.03 -6.31 4.59
CA MET A 45 -7.06 -5.35 5.08
C MET A 45 -7.63 -3.94 5.04
N TYR A 46 -7.01 -3.04 5.78
CA TYR A 46 -7.39 -1.63 5.83
C TYR A 46 -6.15 -0.78 5.62
N LEU A 47 -6.24 0.21 4.73
CA LEU A 47 -5.12 1.11 4.44
C LEU A 47 -5.35 2.44 5.12
N ALA A 48 -4.30 2.99 5.71
CA ALA A 48 -4.30 4.33 6.25
C ALA A 48 -3.41 5.22 5.40
N LEU A 49 -3.99 6.26 4.83
CA LEU A 49 -3.31 7.25 4.03
C LEU A 49 -3.28 8.57 4.81
N TRP A 50 -2.64 8.58 5.94
CA TRP A 50 -2.61 9.76 6.77
C TRP A 50 -1.29 9.84 7.50
N GLN A 51 -0.62 10.97 7.34
CA GLN A 51 0.61 11.24 8.06
C GLN A 51 0.30 12.14 9.25
N VAL A 52 0.82 11.77 10.41
CA VAL A 52 0.68 12.57 11.63
C VAL A 52 2.05 13.16 11.92
N GLY A 53 2.24 14.44 11.57
CA GLY A 53 3.49 15.14 11.85
C GLY A 53 4.66 14.51 11.11
N GLU A 54 5.56 13.87 11.83
CA GLU A 54 6.72 13.22 11.24
C GLU A 54 6.37 11.82 10.79
N GLY A 55 7.05 11.33 9.75
CA GLY A 55 6.83 10.00 9.24
C GLY A 55 7.23 8.92 10.24
N GLY A 56 6.82 7.71 9.96
CA GLY A 56 7.14 6.54 10.78
C GLY A 56 6.09 6.22 11.83
N VAL A 57 5.05 7.02 11.94
CA VAL A 57 3.98 6.77 12.90
C VAL A 57 2.93 5.87 12.27
N ASN A 58 2.63 4.76 12.94
CA ASN A 58 1.60 3.84 12.47
C ASN A 58 0.23 4.47 12.69
N THR A 59 -0.46 4.78 11.58
CA THR A 59 -1.79 5.37 11.61
C THR A 59 -2.88 4.38 11.26
N SER A 60 -2.54 3.11 11.02
CA SER A 60 -3.54 2.11 10.61
C SER A 60 -4.38 1.65 11.79
N VAL A 61 -5.68 1.47 11.54
CA VAL A 61 -6.65 1.01 12.54
C VAL A 61 -7.58 0.02 11.85
N VAL A 62 -7.78 -1.14 12.47
CA VAL A 62 -8.71 -2.13 11.96
C VAL A 62 -10.11 -1.52 11.88
N GLY A 63 -10.74 -1.69 10.73
CA GLY A 63 -12.10 -1.18 10.51
C GLY A 63 -12.15 0.25 10.02
N GLU A 64 -11.01 0.92 9.85
CA GLU A 64 -10.97 2.32 9.42
C GLU A 64 -10.03 2.50 8.24
N GLY A 65 -10.34 3.48 7.41
CA GLY A 65 -9.55 3.80 6.23
C GLY A 65 -10.10 3.11 4.99
N ILE A 66 -9.21 2.72 4.09
CA ILE A 66 -9.58 2.12 2.82
C ILE A 66 -9.63 0.61 2.99
N TYR A 67 -10.81 0.04 2.76
CA TYR A 67 -11.03 -1.39 2.90
C TYR A 67 -10.55 -2.13 1.65
N LEU A 68 -9.75 -3.17 1.86
CA LEU A 68 -9.31 -4.08 0.80
C LEU A 68 -9.89 -5.46 1.09
N ALA A 69 -10.86 -5.86 0.29
CA ALA A 69 -11.47 -7.18 0.45
C ALA A 69 -10.43 -8.29 0.29
N ALA A 70 -10.66 -9.41 0.94
CA ALA A 70 -9.84 -10.59 0.77
C ALA A 70 -9.92 -11.08 -0.68
N ASN A 71 -8.89 -11.76 -1.12
CA ASN A 71 -8.86 -12.46 -2.41
C ASN A 71 -9.06 -11.50 -3.60
N GLY A 72 -8.37 -10.36 -3.59
CA GLY A 72 -8.31 -9.52 -4.77
C GLY A 72 -8.74 -8.07 -4.60
N GLY A 73 -9.10 -7.63 -3.38
CA GLY A 73 -9.38 -6.22 -3.16
C GLY A 73 -8.18 -5.36 -3.51
N SER A 74 -8.41 -4.24 -4.19
CA SER A 74 -7.31 -3.43 -4.69
C SER A 74 -7.57 -1.94 -4.51
N PHE A 75 -6.50 -1.15 -4.56
CA PHE A 75 -6.55 0.30 -4.46
C PHE A 75 -5.43 0.88 -5.29
N GLU A 76 -5.69 2.01 -5.95
CA GLU A 76 -4.73 2.63 -6.85
C GLU A 76 -4.62 4.12 -6.59
N LEU A 77 -3.38 4.61 -6.55
CA LEU A 77 -3.06 6.03 -6.61
C LEU A 77 -2.49 6.35 -7.98
N ASN A 78 -3.00 7.41 -8.60
CA ASN A 78 -2.54 7.86 -9.91
C ASN A 78 -2.48 9.39 -9.91
N ASN A 79 -2.26 10.01 -11.05
CA ASN A 79 -2.09 11.46 -11.11
C ASN A 79 -3.38 12.26 -10.82
N VAL A 80 -4.50 11.59 -10.63
CA VAL A 80 -5.77 12.25 -10.27
C VAL A 80 -5.96 12.30 -8.76
N ASN A 81 -5.55 11.24 -8.06
CA ASN A 81 -5.79 11.12 -6.61
C ASN A 81 -4.49 10.88 -5.83
N MET A 82 -3.39 11.47 -6.27
CA MET A 82 -2.08 11.16 -5.70
C MET A 82 -1.95 11.55 -4.24
N TYR A 83 -1.29 10.69 -3.49
CA TYR A 83 -0.92 10.87 -2.10
C TYR A 83 0.55 10.49 -1.98
N TYR A 84 1.37 11.36 -1.37
CA TYR A 84 2.83 11.23 -1.40
C TYR A 84 3.45 10.73 -0.11
N ASP A 85 2.69 10.66 0.97
CA ASP A 85 3.22 10.27 2.26
C ASP A 85 3.12 8.76 2.49
N GLU A 86 3.37 8.34 3.72
CA GLU A 86 3.41 6.93 4.07
C GLU A 86 2.02 6.30 4.02
N ILE A 87 2.00 5.04 3.63
CA ILE A 87 0.78 4.24 3.64
C ILE A 87 1.02 3.07 4.58
N TRP A 88 0.09 2.85 5.48
CA TRP A 88 0.13 1.74 6.42
C TRP A 88 -1.04 0.80 6.15
N ALA A 89 -0.83 -0.48 6.39
CA ALA A 89 -1.85 -1.51 6.21
C ALA A 89 -1.96 -2.33 7.49
N ILE A 90 -3.17 -2.80 7.79
CA ILE A 90 -3.42 -3.61 8.98
C ILE A 90 -4.53 -4.62 8.67
N HIS A 91 -4.53 -5.75 9.36
CA HIS A 91 -5.62 -6.71 9.34
C HIS A 91 -5.93 -7.15 10.77
N ASP A 92 -7.03 -7.88 10.95
CA ASP A 92 -7.51 -8.25 12.28
C ASP A 92 -7.35 -9.72 12.63
N SER A 93 -6.61 -10.48 11.82
CA SER A 93 -6.35 -11.88 12.12
C SER A 93 -5.18 -12.01 13.09
N ALA A 94 -5.47 -12.15 14.36
CA ALA A 94 -4.49 -12.07 15.43
C ALA A 94 -3.31 -13.04 15.21
N GLY A 95 -2.11 -12.48 15.29
CA GLY A 95 -0.88 -13.26 15.19
C GLY A 95 -0.53 -13.73 13.80
N ALA A 96 -1.33 -13.42 12.79
CA ALA A 96 -1.07 -13.90 11.44
C ALA A 96 -0.32 -12.84 10.62
N VAL A 97 0.38 -13.30 9.59
CA VAL A 97 1.03 -12.43 8.60
C VAL A 97 0.32 -12.69 7.28
N LYS A 98 -0.13 -11.60 6.64
CA LYS A 98 -0.90 -11.69 5.40
C LYS A 98 -0.22 -10.88 4.30
N ARG A 99 -0.27 -11.35 3.06
CA ARG A 99 0.49 -10.77 1.97
C ARG A 99 -0.29 -9.69 1.24
N LEU A 100 0.35 -8.54 1.04
CA LEU A 100 -0.17 -7.46 0.21
C LEU A 100 0.80 -7.25 -0.95
N CYS A 101 0.29 -7.27 -2.18
CA CYS A 101 1.10 -7.08 -3.37
C CYS A 101 1.05 -5.61 -3.78
N VAL A 102 2.21 -5.04 -4.12
CA VAL A 102 2.33 -3.62 -4.44
C VAL A 102 3.06 -3.45 -5.76
N GLN A 103 2.58 -2.54 -6.58
CA GLN A 103 3.25 -2.08 -7.79
C GLN A 103 3.35 -0.57 -7.72
N LYS A 104 4.53 -0.03 -7.96
CA LYS A 104 4.73 1.41 -7.86
C LYS A 104 5.58 1.92 -9.02
N GLY A 105 5.51 3.23 -9.26
CA GLY A 105 6.28 3.89 -10.30
C GLY A 105 6.52 5.35 -9.95
N GLN A 106 7.53 5.89 -10.59
CA GLN A 106 7.91 7.29 -10.40
C GLN A 106 8.04 8.01 -11.73
#